data_e76897b15fc2a943c1c407d520be7910
#
_entry.id   e76897b15fc2a943c1c407d520be7910
#
_cell.length_a   1.000
_cell.length_b   1.000
_cell.length_c   1.000
_cell.angle_alpha   90.00
_cell.angle_beta   90.00
_cell.angle_gamma   90.00
#
_symmetry.space_group_name_H-M   'P 1'
#
loop_
_entity.id
_entity.type
_entity.pdbx_description
1 polymer ?
#
loop_
_entity_poly.entity_id
_entity_poly.type
_entity_poly.pdbx_seq_one_letter_code
_entity_poly.pdbx_strand_id
1 'polypeptide(L)'
;ISISDPSFLTCTANDFGYKSVFSRFVEANAVKNDLVLAITTSGNSENIIEVCKYCNLKGIKVISLTGKLNSPVSKISNCDICTPNGNYSDRVQELHGIIIHILVELVEKKLFA
;
A
#
# COMPACT_ATOMS: atom_id res chain seq x y z
N ILE A 1 -10.91 3.07 -0.46
CA ILE A 1 -11.31 2.21 0.68
C ILE A 1 -10.08 1.95 1.53
N SER A 2 -10.17 2.16 2.83
CA SER A 2 -9.14 1.78 3.80
C SER A 2 -9.52 0.46 4.47
N ILE A 3 -8.53 -0.42 4.64
CA ILE A 3 -8.72 -1.70 5.32
C ILE A 3 -8.51 -1.48 6.82
N SER A 4 -9.59 -1.19 7.53
CA SER A 4 -9.53 -0.78 8.93
C SER A 4 -10.56 -1.48 9.84
N ASP A 5 -11.31 -2.45 9.34
CA ASP A 5 -12.23 -3.23 10.15
C ASP A 5 -11.47 -4.18 11.10
N PRO A 6 -11.57 -3.99 12.43
CA PRO A 6 -10.84 -4.81 13.39
C PRO A 6 -11.25 -6.28 13.35
N SER A 7 -12.54 -6.57 13.12
CA SER A 7 -13.04 -7.94 13.07
C SER A 7 -12.44 -8.69 11.90
N PHE A 8 -12.40 -8.06 10.71
CA PHE A 8 -11.75 -8.62 9.54
C PHE A 8 -10.25 -8.86 9.80
N LEU A 9 -9.54 -7.85 10.31
CA LEU A 9 -8.09 -7.94 10.54
C LEU A 9 -7.74 -9.04 11.54
N THR A 10 -8.43 -9.11 12.66
CA THR A 10 -8.15 -10.09 13.71
C THR A 10 -8.53 -11.51 13.30
N CYS A 11 -9.68 -11.71 12.68
CA CYS A 11 -10.12 -13.01 12.18
C CYS A 11 -9.17 -13.52 11.08
N THR A 12 -8.90 -12.70 10.07
CA THR A 12 -8.01 -13.08 8.97
C THR A 12 -6.60 -13.36 9.46
N ALA A 13 -6.08 -12.55 10.39
CA ALA A 13 -4.76 -12.77 10.97
C ALA A 13 -4.69 -14.07 11.76
N ASN A 14 -5.75 -14.41 12.52
CA ASN A 14 -5.82 -15.66 13.28
C ASN A 14 -5.85 -16.89 12.37
N ASP A 15 -6.66 -16.86 11.33
CA ASP A 15 -6.95 -18.04 10.51
C ASP A 15 -5.92 -18.26 9.39
N PHE A 16 -5.35 -17.17 8.83
CA PHE A 16 -4.48 -17.22 7.65
C PHE A 16 -3.08 -16.59 7.86
N GLY A 17 -2.84 -16.05 9.05
CA GLY A 17 -1.63 -15.31 9.38
C GLY A 17 -1.69 -13.84 8.95
N TYR A 18 -1.02 -12.97 9.72
CA TYR A 18 -1.03 -11.52 9.50
C TYR A 18 -0.51 -11.09 8.12
N LYS A 19 0.38 -11.87 7.52
CA LYS A 19 0.89 -11.62 6.16
C LYS A 19 -0.20 -11.63 5.08
N SER A 20 -1.32 -12.31 5.33
CA SER A 20 -2.41 -12.50 4.36
C SER A 20 -3.54 -11.48 4.48
N VAL A 21 -3.53 -10.61 5.49
CA VAL A 21 -4.68 -9.74 5.78
C VAL A 21 -5.04 -8.83 4.60
N PHE A 22 -4.07 -8.18 3.98
CA PHE A 22 -4.34 -7.25 2.88
C PHE A 22 -4.59 -7.97 1.55
N SER A 23 -3.85 -9.03 1.26
CA SER A 23 -4.05 -9.80 0.02
C SER A 23 -5.43 -10.44 -0.02
N ARG A 24 -5.92 -10.99 1.09
CA ARG A 24 -7.28 -11.54 1.16
C ARG A 24 -8.37 -10.48 1.04
N PHE A 25 -8.16 -9.30 1.59
CA PHE A 25 -9.10 -8.20 1.40
C PHE A 25 -9.21 -7.80 -0.07
N VAL A 26 -8.06 -7.60 -0.72
CA VAL A 26 -8.00 -7.24 -2.14
C VAL A 26 -8.60 -8.35 -3.00
N GLU A 27 -8.34 -9.62 -2.67
CA GLU A 27 -8.92 -10.78 -3.36
C GLU A 27 -10.45 -10.76 -3.37
N ALA A 28 -11.06 -10.38 -2.25
CA ALA A 28 -12.51 -10.38 -2.09
C ALA A 28 -13.20 -9.15 -2.70
N ASN A 29 -12.50 -8.01 -2.82
CA ASN A 29 -13.14 -6.73 -3.09
C ASN A 29 -12.64 -6.01 -4.35
N ALA A 30 -11.42 -6.29 -4.82
CA ALA A 30 -10.82 -5.52 -5.91
C ALA A 30 -11.01 -6.20 -7.27
N VAL A 31 -11.12 -5.35 -8.30
CA VAL A 31 -11.19 -5.76 -9.70
C VAL A 31 -10.03 -5.19 -10.50
N LYS A 32 -9.79 -5.68 -11.71
CA LYS A 32 -8.63 -5.34 -12.56
C LYS A 32 -8.41 -3.84 -12.78
N ASN A 33 -9.46 -3.02 -12.75
CA ASN A 33 -9.35 -1.58 -12.96
C ASN A 33 -9.14 -0.78 -11.68
N ASP A 34 -9.06 -1.44 -10.55
CA ASP A 34 -8.73 -0.79 -9.29
C ASP A 34 -7.23 -0.50 -9.17
N LEU A 35 -6.92 0.39 -8.24
CA LEU A 35 -5.57 0.78 -7.88
C LEU A 35 -5.36 0.54 -6.39
N VAL A 36 -4.25 -0.08 -6.04
CA VAL A 36 -3.83 -0.25 -4.64
C VAL A 36 -2.74 0.77 -4.31
N LEU A 37 -2.95 1.55 -3.26
CA LEU A 37 -1.92 2.39 -2.65
C LEU A 37 -1.31 1.62 -1.46
N ALA A 38 -0.10 1.14 -1.63
CA ALA A 38 0.64 0.38 -0.63
C ALA A 38 1.59 1.30 0.16
N ILE A 39 1.41 1.39 1.48
CA ILE A 39 2.17 2.30 2.33
C ILE A 39 3.03 1.49 3.31
N THR A 40 4.33 1.67 3.26
CA THR A 40 5.28 0.98 4.16
C THR A 40 6.59 1.75 4.28
N THR A 41 6.99 2.08 5.49
CA THR A 41 8.22 2.85 5.73
C THR A 41 9.47 2.05 5.38
N SER A 42 9.51 0.78 5.73
CA SER A 42 10.65 -0.12 5.47
C SER A 42 10.69 -0.68 4.04
N GLY A 43 9.53 -0.71 3.36
CA GLY A 43 9.38 -1.42 2.08
C GLY A 43 9.56 -2.93 2.18
N ASN A 44 9.54 -3.51 3.40
CA ASN A 44 9.84 -4.93 3.65
C ASN A 44 8.78 -5.63 4.50
N SER A 45 7.61 -5.03 4.69
CA SER A 45 6.51 -5.64 5.45
C SER A 45 5.90 -6.80 4.64
N GLU A 46 5.90 -8.01 5.19
CA GLU A 46 5.43 -9.21 4.49
C GLU A 46 3.99 -9.08 3.98
N ASN A 47 3.09 -8.52 4.78
CA ASN A 47 1.70 -8.32 4.39
C ASN A 47 1.55 -7.35 3.19
N ILE A 48 2.41 -6.34 3.09
CA ILE A 48 2.44 -5.43 1.94
C ILE A 48 3.06 -6.10 0.72
N ILE A 49 4.12 -6.88 0.90
CA ILE A 49 4.72 -7.65 -0.19
C ILE A 49 3.70 -8.64 -0.77
N GLU A 50 2.98 -9.36 0.08
CA GLU A 50 1.99 -10.35 -0.38
C GLU A 50 0.82 -9.71 -1.15
N VAL A 51 0.28 -8.57 -0.70
CA VAL A 51 -0.77 -7.89 -1.48
C VAL A 51 -0.25 -7.35 -2.82
N CYS A 52 0.97 -6.81 -2.86
CA CYS A 52 1.58 -6.34 -4.12
C CYS A 52 1.79 -7.49 -5.12
N LYS A 53 2.26 -8.64 -4.66
CA LYS A 53 2.38 -9.85 -5.49
C LYS A 53 1.01 -10.30 -6.03
N TYR A 54 0.00 -10.34 -5.18
CA TYR A 54 -1.37 -10.67 -5.58
C TYR A 54 -1.90 -9.71 -6.64
N CYS A 55 -1.74 -8.41 -6.42
CA CYS A 55 -2.15 -7.38 -7.39
C CYS A 55 -1.48 -7.59 -8.75
N ASN A 56 -0.17 -7.82 -8.78
CA ASN A 56 0.56 -8.07 -10.02
C ASN A 56 0.03 -9.31 -10.76
N LEU A 57 -0.25 -10.40 -10.03
CA LEU A 57 -0.82 -11.62 -10.60
C LEU A 57 -2.20 -11.37 -11.25
N LYS A 58 -3.00 -10.48 -10.68
CA LYS A 58 -4.36 -10.14 -11.14
C LYS A 58 -4.41 -8.94 -12.09
N GLY A 59 -3.27 -8.31 -12.38
CA GLY A 59 -3.20 -7.13 -13.23
C GLY A 59 -3.77 -5.86 -12.60
N ILE A 60 -3.87 -5.82 -11.27
CA ILE A 60 -4.25 -4.65 -10.48
C ILE A 60 -3.00 -3.78 -10.30
N LYS A 61 -3.11 -2.49 -10.55
CA LYS A 61 -1.98 -1.56 -10.43
C LYS A 61 -1.67 -1.24 -8.97
N VAL A 62 -0.39 -1.08 -8.67
CA VAL A 62 0.11 -0.71 -7.35
C VAL A 62 0.96 0.55 -7.43
N ILE A 63 0.61 1.54 -6.63
CA ILE A 63 1.50 2.65 -6.27
C ILE A 63 2.00 2.38 -4.86
N SER A 64 3.30 2.49 -4.61
CA SER A 64 3.83 2.38 -3.26
C SER A 64 4.39 3.71 -2.73
N LEU A 65 4.20 3.92 -1.42
CA LEU A 65 4.91 4.93 -0.65
C LEU A 65 5.90 4.21 0.25
N THR A 66 7.19 4.42 0.02
CA THR A 66 8.25 3.78 0.79
C THR A 66 9.23 4.80 1.36
N GLY A 67 10.00 4.40 2.36
CA GLY A 67 11.10 5.20 2.92
C GLY A 67 12.48 4.62 2.59
N LYS A 68 12.55 3.59 1.75
CA LYS A 68 13.82 2.92 1.44
C LYS A 68 13.92 2.57 -0.03
N LEU A 69 14.91 3.14 -0.70
CA LEU A 69 15.22 2.85 -2.10
C LEU A 69 15.52 1.37 -2.32
N ASN A 70 15.09 0.86 -3.48
CA ASN A 70 15.31 -0.53 -3.90
C ASN A 70 14.76 -1.57 -2.92
N SER A 71 13.75 -1.22 -2.14
CA SER A 71 13.09 -2.14 -1.23
C SER A 71 12.34 -3.24 -1.99
N PRO A 72 12.02 -4.38 -1.35
CA PRO A 72 11.21 -5.42 -1.97
C PRO A 72 9.88 -4.90 -2.55
N VAL A 73 9.17 -4.02 -1.83
CA VAL A 73 7.90 -3.44 -2.29
C VAL A 73 8.13 -2.51 -3.48
N SER A 74 9.16 -1.64 -3.46
CA SER A 74 9.43 -0.71 -4.57
C SER A 74 9.72 -1.44 -5.89
N LYS A 75 10.38 -2.60 -5.82
CA LYS A 75 10.73 -3.41 -7.00
C LYS A 75 9.52 -4.10 -7.66
N ILE A 76 8.46 -4.33 -6.93
CA ILE A 76 7.27 -5.03 -7.42
C ILE A 76 6.07 -4.10 -7.64
N SER A 77 6.19 -2.83 -7.29
CA SER A 77 5.17 -1.80 -7.55
C SER A 77 5.27 -1.25 -8.97
N ASN A 78 4.15 -0.81 -9.53
CA ASN A 78 4.13 -0.15 -10.84
C ASN A 78 4.76 1.26 -10.77
N CYS A 79 4.62 1.92 -9.62
CA CYS A 79 5.21 3.21 -9.32
C CYS A 79 5.57 3.23 -7.84
N ASP A 80 6.78 3.64 -7.49
CA ASP A 80 7.20 3.83 -6.11
C ASP A 80 7.55 5.30 -5.86
N ILE A 81 6.95 5.88 -4.84
CA ILE A 81 7.30 7.20 -4.33
C ILE A 81 8.09 6.98 -3.05
N CYS A 82 9.42 7.04 -3.18
CA CYS A 82 10.32 6.85 -2.05
C CYS A 82 10.66 8.18 -1.40
N THR A 83 10.34 8.33 -0.13
CA THR A 83 10.68 9.51 0.65
C THR A 83 12.05 9.37 1.31
N PRO A 84 12.71 10.47 1.68
CA PRO A 84 13.94 10.39 2.45
C PRO A 84 13.78 9.56 3.73
N ASN A 85 14.75 8.68 3.98
CA ASN A 85 14.78 7.82 5.15
C ASN A 85 15.34 8.59 6.35
N GLY A 86 14.66 8.51 7.49
CA GLY A 86 15.16 8.95 8.79
C GLY A 86 15.53 7.76 9.68
N ASN A 87 16.07 8.03 10.86
CA ASN A 87 16.39 7.00 11.86
C ASN A 87 15.12 6.30 12.41
N TYR A 88 13.96 6.93 12.27
CA TYR A 88 12.69 6.47 12.81
C TYR A 88 11.59 6.52 11.74
N SER A 89 10.66 5.61 11.83
CA SER A 89 9.54 5.48 10.88
C SER A 89 8.61 6.69 10.86
N ASP A 90 8.48 7.42 11.97
CA ASP A 90 7.63 8.60 12.11
C ASP A 90 8.00 9.71 11.12
N ARG A 91 9.29 9.93 10.87
CA ARG A 91 9.76 10.94 9.90
C ARG A 91 9.35 10.60 8.47
N VAL A 92 9.41 9.32 8.12
CA VAL A 92 8.91 8.82 6.83
C VAL A 92 7.39 8.96 6.76
N GLN A 93 6.68 8.63 7.83
CA GLN A 93 5.21 8.71 7.90
C GLN A 93 4.68 10.15 7.76
N GLU A 94 5.37 11.15 8.32
CA GLU A 94 5.04 12.56 8.12
C GLU A 94 5.06 12.94 6.63
N LEU A 95 6.10 12.52 5.91
CA LEU A 95 6.22 12.78 4.48
C LEU A 95 5.18 12.00 3.66
N HIS A 96 4.89 10.75 4.03
CA HIS A 96 3.81 9.97 3.41
C HIS A 96 2.46 10.67 3.58
N GLY A 97 2.18 11.26 4.75
CA GLY A 97 0.96 12.04 4.98
C GLY A 97 0.84 13.24 4.03
N ILE A 98 1.92 13.99 3.84
CA ILE A 98 1.97 15.11 2.88
C ILE A 98 1.72 14.61 1.46
N ILE A 99 2.36 13.52 1.04
CA ILE A 99 2.20 12.96 -0.30
C ILE A 99 0.76 12.50 -0.54
N ILE A 100 0.11 11.87 0.45
CA ILE A 100 -1.29 11.46 0.34
C ILE A 100 -2.19 12.68 0.08
N HIS A 101 -2.00 13.78 0.80
CA HIS A 101 -2.77 15.01 0.60
C HIS A 101 -2.54 15.60 -0.81
N ILE A 102 -1.29 15.60 -1.29
CA ILE A 102 -0.97 16.05 -2.65
C ILE A 102 -1.66 15.15 -3.69
N LEU A 103 -1.64 13.83 -3.51
CA LEU A 103 -2.29 12.89 -4.43
C LEU A 103 -3.81 13.11 -4.46
N VAL A 104 -4.44 13.34 -3.31
CA VAL A 104 -5.88 13.65 -3.23
C VAL A 104 -6.18 14.93 -4.01
N GLU A 105 -5.43 16.02 -3.77
CA GLU A 105 -5.61 17.29 -4.46
C GLU A 105 -5.46 17.15 -5.98
N LEU A 106 -4.45 16.41 -6.44
CA LEU A 106 -4.23 16.18 -7.87
C LEU A 106 -5.37 15.37 -8.52
N VAL A 107 -5.90 14.37 -7.82
CA VAL A 107 -7.04 13.57 -8.28
C VAL A 107 -8.29 14.46 -8.36
N GLU A 108 -8.57 15.24 -7.33
CA GLU A 108 -9.71 16.16 -7.32
C GLU A 108 -9.64 17.18 -8.46
N LYS A 109 -8.49 17.82 -8.66
CA LYS A 109 -8.26 18.73 -9.80
C LYS A 109 -8.46 18.05 -11.15
N LYS A 110 -8.06 16.78 -11.28
CA LYS A 110 -8.19 16.03 -12.53
C LYS A 110 -9.64 15.63 -12.83
N LEU A 111 -10.43 15.33 -11.80
CA LEU A 111 -11.79 14.82 -11.95
C LEU A 111 -12.85 15.94 -11.99
N PHE A 112 -12.60 17.06 -11.32
CA PHE A 112 -13.61 18.10 -11.07
C PHE A 112 -13.22 19.49 -11.56
N ALA A 113 -12.07 19.63 -12.19
CA ALA A 113 -11.63 20.91 -12.79
C ALA A 113 -12.15 21.11 -14.21
#